data_0e0f572b20442c4febbd60574da57b21
#
_entry.id   0e0f572b20442c4febbd60574da57b21
#
_cell.length_a   1.000
_cell.length_b   1.000
_cell.length_c   1.000
_cell.angle_alpha   90.00
_cell.angle_beta   90.00
_cell.angle_gamma   90.00
#
_symmetry.space_group_name_H-M   'P 1'
#
loop_
_entity.id
_entity.type
_entity.pdbx_description
1 polymer ?
#
loop_
_entity_poly.entity_id
_entity_poly.type
_entity_poly.pdbx_seq_one_letter_code
_entity_poly.pdbx_strand_id
1 'polypeptide(L)'
;MIPYRIYSFLKILLFILTSHSLLTRKKPIRFCIAAFILNSSFVFLSGIYLLDYIHNEGIYKIIMYLVTFSYIIYFSLVFKESLSKKVFTFFSILMFSTITLFIASPAAELISRINDVSYTQDLIYIFRNIINFFFLLTAYFWAGRHYKNILNLVSDKTIRYMALYPALAFLLLVTNFTTPARISQLDNFNTIYHMILFLLFIVVGYILVLLGIASASKIVSMQYSMEKLEIISKTDSLTGLYNRRYIIEKLENELMNYNDTGNKFSVILADIDYFKNINDSFGHDCGDQVLKRVSQNLRDTVQEKGVLSRWGGEEFLILLPETELDDAMRLAYEMRKICEEKTIDYYELQIPVTLTFGVTSNGDNETIDDTIKKADYALYEG
;
A
#
# COMPACT_ATOMS: atom_id res chain seq x y z
N MET A 1 -14.83 -14.65 -44.00
CA MET A 1 -13.84 -15.12 -43.02
C MET A 1 -12.74 -14.11 -42.64
N ILE A 2 -12.23 -13.29 -43.58
CA ILE A 2 -11.19 -12.29 -43.33
C ILE A 2 -11.63 -11.22 -42.29
N PRO A 3 -12.83 -10.59 -42.41
CA PRO A 3 -13.26 -9.55 -41.45
C PRO A 3 -13.29 -10.02 -40.00
N TYR A 4 -13.84 -11.19 -39.70
CA TYR A 4 -13.93 -11.77 -38.36
C TYR A 4 -12.55 -11.89 -37.67
N ARG A 5 -11.53 -12.31 -38.42
CA ARG A 5 -10.16 -12.47 -37.89
C ARG A 5 -9.53 -11.13 -37.54
N ILE A 6 -9.77 -10.08 -38.33
CA ILE A 6 -9.32 -8.72 -38.07
C ILE A 6 -9.95 -8.17 -36.78
N TYR A 7 -11.26 -8.33 -36.61
CA TYR A 7 -11.97 -7.86 -35.42
C TYR A 7 -11.52 -8.59 -34.15
N SER A 8 -11.25 -9.90 -34.24
CA SER A 8 -10.74 -10.68 -33.12
C SER A 8 -9.32 -10.26 -32.73
N PHE A 9 -8.46 -9.96 -33.70
CA PHE A 9 -7.12 -9.43 -33.44
C PHE A 9 -7.18 -8.04 -32.79
N LEU A 10 -8.02 -7.14 -33.28
CA LEU A 10 -8.22 -5.80 -32.70
C LEU A 10 -8.70 -5.90 -31.25
N LYS A 11 -9.64 -6.80 -30.93
CA LYS A 11 -10.08 -7.06 -29.56
C LYS A 11 -8.92 -7.46 -28.64
N ILE A 12 -8.06 -8.39 -29.07
CA ILE A 12 -6.91 -8.83 -28.30
C ILE A 12 -5.91 -7.69 -28.11
N LEU A 13 -5.67 -6.89 -29.13
CA LEU A 13 -4.81 -5.71 -29.03
C LEU A 13 -5.34 -4.71 -28.01
N LEU A 14 -6.63 -4.39 -28.02
CA LEU A 14 -7.27 -3.50 -27.07
C LEU A 14 -7.21 -4.06 -25.65
N PHE A 15 -7.38 -5.37 -25.47
CA PHE A 15 -7.23 -6.04 -24.18
C PHE A 15 -5.81 -5.84 -23.60
N ILE A 16 -4.78 -6.05 -24.42
CA ILE A 16 -3.38 -5.90 -23.99
C ILE A 16 -3.02 -4.44 -23.71
N LEU A 17 -3.46 -3.50 -24.54
CA LEU A 17 -3.23 -2.07 -24.31
C LEU A 17 -3.89 -1.60 -23.00
N THR A 18 -5.12 -2.07 -22.72
CA THR A 18 -5.80 -1.81 -21.44
C THR A 18 -4.99 -2.37 -20.26
N SER A 19 -4.45 -3.59 -20.40
CA SER A 19 -3.60 -4.18 -19.35
C SER A 19 -2.35 -3.33 -19.06
N HIS A 20 -1.71 -2.77 -20.09
CA HIS A 20 -0.56 -1.87 -19.93
C HIS A 20 -0.91 -0.51 -19.30
N SER A 21 -2.15 -0.06 -19.40
CA SER A 21 -2.61 1.14 -18.68
C SER A 21 -2.87 0.86 -17.20
N LEU A 22 -3.36 -0.34 -16.87
CA LEU A 22 -3.75 -0.74 -15.52
C LEU A 22 -2.63 -1.35 -14.68
N LEU A 23 -1.61 -1.97 -15.30
CA LEU A 23 -0.50 -2.63 -14.62
C LEU A 23 0.85 -1.98 -14.94
N THR A 24 1.86 -2.23 -14.11
CA THR A 24 3.21 -1.67 -14.24
C THR A 24 4.14 -2.64 -14.95
N ARG A 25 4.78 -2.21 -16.04
CA ARG A 25 5.72 -3.04 -16.77
C ARG A 25 7.00 -3.29 -15.97
N LYS A 26 7.51 -4.53 -16.03
CA LYS A 26 8.85 -4.90 -15.50
C LYS A 26 9.90 -5.10 -16.60
N LYS A 27 9.47 -5.17 -17.89
CA LYS A 27 10.32 -5.43 -19.05
C LYS A 27 10.25 -4.28 -20.06
N PRO A 28 11.30 -4.08 -20.88
CA PRO A 28 11.31 -3.06 -21.92
C PRO A 28 10.21 -3.32 -22.97
N ILE A 29 9.77 -2.25 -23.64
CA ILE A 29 8.66 -2.32 -24.60
C ILE A 29 8.89 -3.33 -25.72
N ARG A 30 10.14 -3.46 -26.20
CA ARG A 30 10.51 -4.41 -27.25
C ARG A 30 10.23 -5.86 -26.84
N PHE A 31 10.56 -6.21 -25.59
CA PHE A 31 10.24 -7.54 -25.03
C PHE A 31 8.72 -7.75 -24.94
N CYS A 32 7.97 -6.74 -24.49
CA CYS A 32 6.51 -6.84 -24.37
C CYS A 32 5.86 -7.07 -25.72
N ILE A 33 6.32 -6.40 -26.79
CA ILE A 33 5.83 -6.58 -28.16
C ILE A 33 6.15 -7.99 -28.65
N ALA A 34 7.38 -8.47 -28.48
CA ALA A 34 7.77 -9.81 -28.90
C ALA A 34 6.96 -10.90 -28.18
N ALA A 35 6.80 -10.79 -26.85
CA ALA A 35 5.97 -11.70 -26.08
C ALA A 35 4.50 -11.66 -26.48
N PHE A 36 3.96 -10.48 -26.82
CA PHE A 36 2.60 -10.32 -27.34
C PHE A 36 2.42 -11.02 -28.67
N ILE A 37 3.33 -10.79 -29.63
CA ILE A 37 3.29 -11.41 -30.96
C ILE A 37 3.36 -12.94 -30.80
N LEU A 38 4.29 -13.45 -30.00
CA LEU A 38 4.45 -14.90 -29.80
C LEU A 38 3.18 -15.53 -29.22
N ASN A 39 2.62 -14.95 -28.15
CA ASN A 39 1.42 -15.48 -27.51
C ASN A 39 0.17 -15.36 -28.42
N SER A 40 0.04 -14.24 -29.14
CA SER A 40 -1.08 -14.04 -30.08
C SER A 40 -0.98 -14.99 -31.27
N SER A 41 0.21 -15.26 -31.78
CA SER A 41 0.45 -16.26 -32.82
C SER A 41 0.08 -17.66 -32.35
N PHE A 42 0.45 -18.01 -31.11
CA PHE A 42 0.06 -19.28 -30.49
C PHE A 42 -1.47 -19.44 -30.43
N VAL A 43 -2.18 -18.43 -29.90
CA VAL A 43 -3.64 -18.45 -29.81
C VAL A 43 -4.28 -18.54 -31.20
N PHE A 44 -3.76 -17.81 -32.18
CA PHE A 44 -4.27 -17.81 -33.54
C PHE A 44 -4.07 -19.16 -34.25
N LEU A 45 -2.88 -19.72 -34.17
CA LEU A 45 -2.54 -21.03 -34.78
C LEU A 45 -3.34 -22.15 -34.10
N SER A 46 -3.47 -22.13 -32.77
CA SER A 46 -4.34 -23.05 -32.03
C SER A 46 -5.78 -22.97 -32.54
N GLY A 47 -6.29 -21.75 -32.78
CA GLY A 47 -7.65 -21.57 -33.31
C GLY A 47 -7.85 -22.17 -34.70
N ILE A 48 -6.88 -22.02 -35.60
CA ILE A 48 -6.94 -22.64 -36.93
C ILE A 48 -6.90 -24.15 -36.80
N TYR A 49 -5.94 -24.69 -36.07
CA TYR A 49 -5.76 -26.14 -35.90
C TYR A 49 -7.03 -26.79 -35.28
N LEU A 50 -7.61 -26.19 -34.25
CA LEU A 50 -8.79 -26.73 -33.57
C LEU A 50 -10.05 -26.68 -34.45
N LEU A 51 -10.18 -25.72 -35.37
CA LEU A 51 -11.32 -25.66 -36.31
C LEU A 51 -11.41 -26.88 -37.22
N ASP A 52 -10.26 -27.47 -37.58
CA ASP A 52 -10.20 -28.64 -38.48
C ASP A 52 -10.64 -29.93 -37.75
N TYR A 53 -10.51 -29.98 -36.43
CA TYR A 53 -10.79 -31.19 -35.63
C TYR A 53 -12.08 -31.11 -34.80
N ILE A 54 -12.55 -29.93 -34.44
CA ILE A 54 -13.70 -29.75 -33.56
C ILE A 54 -14.89 -29.18 -34.33
N HIS A 55 -15.80 -30.06 -34.73
CA HIS A 55 -17.00 -29.68 -35.45
C HIS A 55 -18.11 -29.13 -34.54
N ASN A 56 -18.02 -29.40 -33.22
CA ASN A 56 -18.97 -28.86 -32.24
C ASN A 56 -18.55 -27.44 -31.83
N GLU A 57 -19.34 -26.44 -32.22
CA GLU A 57 -19.09 -25.02 -31.99
C GLU A 57 -18.97 -24.68 -30.50
N GLY A 58 -19.77 -25.31 -29.63
CA GLY A 58 -19.72 -25.09 -28.19
C GLY A 58 -18.39 -25.58 -27.56
N ILE A 59 -17.96 -26.78 -27.94
CA ILE A 59 -16.69 -27.35 -27.47
C ILE A 59 -15.51 -26.52 -27.99
N TYR A 60 -15.52 -26.13 -29.27
CA TYR A 60 -14.53 -25.23 -29.85
C TYR A 60 -14.36 -23.94 -29.05
N LYS A 61 -15.48 -23.27 -28.73
CA LYS A 61 -15.46 -22.03 -27.96
C LYS A 61 -14.85 -22.23 -26.58
N ILE A 62 -15.22 -23.30 -25.87
CA ILE A 62 -14.67 -23.60 -24.53
C ILE A 62 -13.15 -23.79 -24.62
N ILE A 63 -12.66 -24.57 -25.57
CA ILE A 63 -11.23 -24.82 -25.74
C ILE A 63 -10.50 -23.54 -26.12
N MET A 64 -11.07 -22.68 -26.98
CA MET A 64 -10.47 -21.38 -27.32
C MET A 64 -10.39 -20.43 -26.14
N TYR A 65 -11.38 -20.47 -25.21
CA TYR A 65 -11.25 -19.72 -23.96
C TYR A 65 -10.11 -20.26 -23.10
N LEU A 66 -9.94 -21.59 -23.00
CA LEU A 66 -8.81 -22.20 -22.27
C LEU A 66 -7.45 -21.79 -22.89
N VAL A 67 -7.34 -21.81 -24.22
CA VAL A 67 -6.14 -21.33 -24.95
C VAL A 67 -5.87 -19.85 -24.64
N THR A 68 -6.92 -19.03 -24.51
CA THR A 68 -6.79 -17.59 -24.18
C THR A 68 -6.18 -17.38 -22.79
N PHE A 69 -6.29 -18.34 -21.86
CA PHE A 69 -5.62 -18.25 -20.55
C PHE A 69 -4.09 -18.26 -20.66
N SER A 70 -3.50 -18.63 -21.81
CA SER A 70 -2.07 -18.42 -22.07
C SER A 70 -1.61 -16.99 -21.87
N TYR A 71 -2.52 -16.00 -21.99
CA TYR A 71 -2.22 -14.60 -21.66
C TYR A 71 -1.90 -14.36 -20.19
N ILE A 72 -2.25 -15.26 -19.26
CA ILE A 72 -1.78 -15.19 -17.85
C ILE A 72 -0.26 -15.37 -17.80
N ILE A 73 0.31 -16.20 -18.69
CA ILE A 73 1.77 -16.37 -18.83
C ILE A 73 2.37 -15.05 -19.31
N TYR A 74 1.77 -14.42 -20.32
CA TYR A 74 2.17 -13.08 -20.79
C TYR A 74 2.16 -12.05 -19.62
N PHE A 75 1.09 -12.00 -18.85
CA PHE A 75 0.98 -11.10 -17.66
C PHE A 75 2.09 -11.39 -16.65
N SER A 76 2.40 -12.66 -16.39
CA SER A 76 3.49 -13.06 -15.48
C SER A 76 4.85 -12.59 -15.95
N LEU A 77 5.11 -12.63 -17.25
CA LEU A 77 6.39 -12.24 -17.83
C LEU A 77 6.57 -10.72 -17.91
N VAL A 78 5.50 -9.98 -18.18
CA VAL A 78 5.54 -8.55 -18.55
C VAL A 78 5.35 -7.60 -17.38
N PHE A 79 4.48 -7.93 -16.42
CA PHE A 79 4.09 -7.01 -15.34
C PHE A 79 4.79 -7.30 -14.01
N LYS A 80 4.94 -6.25 -13.16
CA LYS A 80 5.66 -6.33 -11.87
C LYS A 80 4.79 -6.90 -10.75
N GLU A 81 3.50 -6.63 -10.78
CA GLU A 81 2.54 -6.95 -9.72
C GLU A 81 2.57 -8.44 -9.36
N SER A 82 2.06 -8.79 -8.19
CA SER A 82 1.89 -10.18 -7.75
C SER A 82 0.92 -10.95 -8.65
N LEU A 83 1.00 -12.27 -8.62
CA LEU A 83 0.13 -13.13 -9.44
C LEU A 83 -1.35 -12.86 -9.16
N SER A 84 -1.74 -12.63 -7.90
CA SER A 84 -3.12 -12.35 -7.51
C SER A 84 -3.66 -11.07 -8.18
N LYS A 85 -2.85 -10.01 -8.22
CA LYS A 85 -3.18 -8.73 -8.86
C LYS A 85 -3.30 -8.87 -10.38
N LYS A 86 -2.42 -9.66 -10.99
CA LYS A 86 -2.46 -9.96 -12.42
C LYS A 86 -3.70 -10.74 -12.81
N VAL A 87 -4.04 -11.78 -12.05
CA VAL A 87 -5.23 -12.62 -12.27
C VAL A 87 -6.51 -11.79 -12.09
N PHE A 88 -6.59 -10.97 -11.04
CA PHE A 88 -7.72 -10.06 -10.84
C PHE A 88 -7.91 -9.11 -12.03
N THR A 89 -6.84 -8.44 -12.47
CA THR A 89 -6.88 -7.51 -13.60
C THR A 89 -7.23 -8.22 -14.91
N PHE A 90 -6.65 -9.40 -15.15
CA PHE A 90 -6.91 -10.21 -16.32
C PHE A 90 -8.40 -10.56 -16.45
N PHE A 91 -9.00 -11.14 -15.42
CA PHE A 91 -10.42 -11.50 -15.43
C PHE A 91 -11.34 -10.29 -15.46
N SER A 92 -10.96 -9.19 -14.81
CA SER A 92 -11.71 -7.94 -14.86
C SER A 92 -11.82 -7.41 -16.29
N ILE A 93 -10.72 -7.34 -17.04
CA ILE A 93 -10.72 -6.89 -18.43
C ILE A 93 -11.50 -7.87 -19.32
N LEU A 94 -11.33 -9.19 -19.11
CA LEU A 94 -12.09 -10.20 -19.85
C LEU A 94 -13.60 -10.06 -19.64
N MET A 95 -14.02 -9.89 -18.39
CA MET A 95 -15.42 -9.68 -18.02
C MET A 95 -15.98 -8.44 -18.72
N PHE A 96 -15.29 -7.29 -18.63
CA PHE A 96 -15.70 -6.08 -19.34
C PHE A 96 -15.78 -6.28 -20.85
N SER A 97 -14.75 -6.88 -21.45
CA SER A 97 -14.75 -7.18 -22.90
C SER A 97 -15.87 -8.14 -23.31
N THR A 98 -16.39 -8.97 -22.40
CA THR A 98 -17.52 -9.85 -22.68
C THR A 98 -18.84 -9.09 -22.52
N ILE A 99 -18.97 -8.23 -21.50
CA ILE A 99 -20.15 -7.35 -21.31
C ILE A 99 -20.37 -6.46 -22.54
N THR A 100 -19.31 -5.96 -23.17
CA THR A 100 -19.44 -5.12 -24.38
C THR A 100 -20.09 -5.83 -25.55
N LEU A 101 -20.07 -7.17 -25.60
CA LEU A 101 -20.80 -7.96 -26.59
C LEU A 101 -22.33 -7.79 -26.43
N PHE A 102 -22.80 -7.75 -25.18
CA PHE A 102 -24.23 -7.61 -24.88
C PHE A 102 -24.77 -6.21 -25.16
N ILE A 103 -23.92 -5.20 -25.09
CA ILE A 103 -24.27 -3.83 -25.47
C ILE A 103 -24.20 -3.68 -26.98
N ALA A 104 -23.23 -4.28 -27.64
CA ALA A 104 -23.01 -4.19 -29.07
C ALA A 104 -24.11 -4.92 -29.90
N SER A 105 -24.62 -6.04 -29.38
CA SER A 105 -25.62 -6.85 -30.10
C SER A 105 -26.95 -6.09 -30.34
N PRO A 106 -27.64 -5.54 -29.33
CA PRO A 106 -28.82 -4.74 -29.51
C PRO A 106 -28.60 -3.47 -30.34
N ALA A 107 -27.44 -2.82 -30.17
CA ALA A 107 -27.10 -1.63 -30.96
C ALA A 107 -26.95 -1.94 -32.45
N ALA A 108 -26.30 -3.07 -32.78
CA ALA A 108 -26.18 -3.51 -34.17
C ALA A 108 -27.53 -3.88 -34.76
N GLU A 109 -28.41 -4.52 -34.01
CA GLU A 109 -29.77 -4.86 -34.45
C GLU A 109 -30.62 -3.62 -34.71
N LEU A 110 -30.55 -2.64 -33.78
CA LEU A 110 -31.30 -1.38 -33.95
C LEU A 110 -30.89 -0.65 -35.26
N ILE A 111 -29.58 -0.56 -35.52
CA ILE A 111 -29.06 0.09 -36.73
C ILE A 111 -29.42 -0.69 -37.99
N SER A 112 -29.39 -2.02 -37.94
CA SER A 112 -29.85 -2.86 -39.06
C SER A 112 -31.29 -2.61 -39.41
N ARG A 113 -32.18 -2.50 -38.42
CA ARG A 113 -33.60 -2.21 -38.59
C ARG A 113 -33.87 -0.80 -39.17
N ILE A 114 -33.11 0.22 -38.70
CA ILE A 114 -33.33 1.62 -39.15
C ILE A 114 -32.84 1.83 -40.59
N ASN A 115 -31.73 1.19 -40.97
CA ASN A 115 -31.07 1.45 -42.25
C ASN A 115 -31.35 0.39 -43.33
N ASP A 116 -32.26 -0.55 -43.08
CA ASP A 116 -32.57 -1.68 -43.98
C ASP A 116 -31.29 -2.48 -44.42
N VAL A 117 -30.25 -2.44 -43.58
CA VAL A 117 -29.01 -3.17 -43.82
C VAL A 117 -29.16 -4.57 -43.26
N SER A 118 -28.76 -5.59 -44.01
CA SER A 118 -28.79 -6.97 -43.51
C SER A 118 -27.96 -7.05 -42.22
N TYR A 119 -28.59 -7.60 -41.17
CA TYR A 119 -27.92 -7.84 -39.88
C TYR A 119 -26.71 -8.74 -40.10
N THR A 120 -25.51 -8.18 -39.94
CA THR A 120 -24.27 -8.92 -40.07
C THR A 120 -23.54 -9.02 -38.73
N GLN A 121 -22.97 -10.16 -38.47
CA GLN A 121 -22.10 -10.34 -37.27
C GLN A 121 -20.96 -9.32 -37.22
N ASP A 122 -20.56 -8.77 -38.36
CA ASP A 122 -19.51 -7.75 -38.46
C ASP A 122 -19.92 -6.45 -37.77
N LEU A 123 -21.18 -6.02 -37.80
CA LEU A 123 -21.65 -4.85 -37.06
C LEU A 123 -21.50 -5.01 -35.57
N ILE A 124 -21.81 -6.19 -35.01
CA ILE A 124 -21.63 -6.48 -33.59
C ILE A 124 -20.12 -6.34 -33.20
N TYR A 125 -19.23 -6.87 -34.01
CA TYR A 125 -17.79 -6.80 -33.72
C TYR A 125 -17.24 -5.37 -33.85
N ILE A 126 -17.73 -4.57 -34.77
CA ILE A 126 -17.39 -3.16 -34.94
C ILE A 126 -17.80 -2.39 -33.69
N PHE A 127 -19.06 -2.45 -33.26
CA PHE A 127 -19.58 -1.75 -32.09
C PHE A 127 -18.82 -2.17 -30.82
N ARG A 128 -18.62 -3.47 -30.65
CA ARG A 128 -17.86 -4.01 -29.53
C ARG A 128 -16.43 -3.45 -29.45
N ASN A 129 -15.72 -3.38 -30.56
CA ASN A 129 -14.37 -2.84 -30.61
C ASN A 129 -14.35 -1.32 -30.35
N ILE A 130 -15.37 -0.58 -30.82
CA ILE A 130 -15.54 0.83 -30.50
C ILE A 130 -15.72 1.03 -28.98
N ILE A 131 -16.60 0.26 -28.34
CA ILE A 131 -16.83 0.34 -26.89
C ILE A 131 -15.56 -0.03 -26.11
N ASN A 132 -14.86 -1.10 -26.50
CA ASN A 132 -13.58 -1.48 -25.89
C ASN A 132 -12.50 -0.40 -26.07
N PHE A 133 -12.49 0.32 -27.18
CA PHE A 133 -11.57 1.43 -27.39
C PHE A 133 -11.84 2.60 -26.45
N PHE A 134 -13.10 2.98 -26.25
CA PHE A 134 -13.47 3.99 -25.25
C PHE A 134 -13.11 3.54 -23.83
N PHE A 135 -13.29 2.26 -23.51
CA PHE A 135 -12.82 1.71 -22.24
C PHE A 135 -11.31 1.82 -22.05
N LEU A 136 -10.53 1.54 -23.11
CA LEU A 136 -9.08 1.76 -23.11
C LEU A 136 -8.72 3.22 -22.84
N LEU A 137 -9.39 4.16 -23.48
CA LEU A 137 -9.15 5.60 -23.29
C LEU A 137 -9.42 6.00 -21.82
N THR A 138 -10.55 5.57 -21.24
CA THR A 138 -10.86 5.84 -19.84
C THR A 138 -9.84 5.22 -18.89
N ALA A 139 -9.40 3.99 -19.16
CA ALA A 139 -8.35 3.32 -18.39
C ALA A 139 -6.99 4.04 -18.49
N TYR A 140 -6.65 4.55 -19.66
CA TYR A 140 -5.39 5.24 -19.89
C TYR A 140 -5.35 6.63 -19.24
N PHE A 141 -6.37 7.46 -19.45
CA PHE A 141 -6.35 8.87 -19.04
C PHE A 141 -6.80 9.09 -17.59
N TRP A 142 -7.70 8.28 -17.07
CA TRP A 142 -8.35 8.53 -15.79
C TRP A 142 -8.21 7.40 -14.78
N ALA A 143 -8.60 6.18 -15.11
CA ALA A 143 -8.69 5.09 -14.16
C ALA A 143 -7.33 4.46 -13.80
N GLY A 144 -6.37 4.41 -14.73
CA GLY A 144 -5.16 3.60 -14.58
C GLY A 144 -4.26 4.01 -13.40
N ARG A 145 -4.12 5.32 -13.14
CA ARG A 145 -3.33 5.81 -11.99
C ARG A 145 -3.99 5.44 -10.66
N HIS A 146 -5.30 5.70 -10.55
CA HIS A 146 -6.06 5.37 -9.34
C HIS A 146 -6.09 3.86 -9.09
N TYR A 147 -6.30 3.08 -10.13
CA TYR A 147 -6.30 1.62 -10.06
C TYR A 147 -4.97 1.06 -9.55
N LYS A 148 -3.83 1.52 -10.08
CA LYS A 148 -2.49 1.12 -9.61
C LYS A 148 -2.26 1.46 -8.15
N ASN A 149 -2.64 2.68 -7.74
CA ASN A 149 -2.49 3.12 -6.36
C ASN A 149 -3.33 2.24 -5.41
N ILE A 150 -4.59 1.98 -5.74
CA ILE A 150 -5.47 1.11 -4.95
C ILE A 150 -4.91 -0.31 -4.87
N LEU A 151 -4.48 -0.89 -6.00
CA LEU A 151 -3.91 -2.23 -6.02
C LEU A 151 -2.63 -2.36 -5.17
N ASN A 152 -1.82 -1.29 -5.09
CA ASN A 152 -0.59 -1.31 -4.31
C ASN A 152 -0.83 -1.25 -2.80
N LEU A 153 -1.91 -0.63 -2.37
CA LEU A 153 -2.28 -0.50 -0.96
C LEU A 153 -2.95 -1.75 -0.39
N VAL A 154 -3.58 -2.57 -1.23
CA VAL A 154 -4.33 -3.75 -0.78
C VAL A 154 -3.43 -4.99 -0.74
N SER A 155 -3.60 -5.81 0.31
CA SER A 155 -2.83 -7.04 0.49
C SER A 155 -3.12 -8.08 -0.61
N ASP A 156 -2.13 -8.87 -0.97
CA ASP A 156 -2.29 -9.95 -1.95
C ASP A 156 -3.33 -10.99 -1.52
N LYS A 157 -3.48 -11.21 -0.21
CA LYS A 157 -4.49 -12.13 0.35
C LYS A 157 -5.90 -11.62 0.03
N THR A 158 -6.17 -10.35 0.26
CA THR A 158 -7.47 -9.72 -0.02
C THR A 158 -7.79 -9.76 -1.51
N ILE A 159 -6.83 -9.39 -2.37
CA ILE A 159 -7.02 -9.41 -3.83
C ILE A 159 -7.26 -10.82 -4.36
N ARG A 160 -6.64 -11.85 -3.77
CA ARG A 160 -6.86 -13.25 -4.14
C ARG A 160 -8.32 -13.66 -3.98
N TYR A 161 -8.96 -13.29 -2.88
CA TYR A 161 -10.39 -13.56 -2.68
C TYR A 161 -11.26 -12.73 -3.62
N MET A 162 -10.93 -11.46 -3.82
CA MET A 162 -11.68 -10.59 -4.72
C MET A 162 -11.57 -10.98 -6.19
N ALA A 163 -10.47 -11.64 -6.60
CA ALA A 163 -10.27 -12.14 -7.95
C ALA A 163 -11.25 -13.27 -8.34
N LEU A 164 -11.83 -13.94 -7.35
CA LEU A 164 -12.84 -14.97 -7.60
C LEU A 164 -14.09 -14.39 -8.27
N TYR A 165 -14.50 -13.17 -7.89
CA TYR A 165 -15.71 -12.58 -8.45
C TYR A 165 -15.63 -12.34 -9.97
N PRO A 166 -14.66 -11.59 -10.52
CA PRO A 166 -14.58 -11.38 -11.97
C PRO A 166 -14.31 -12.68 -12.74
N ALA A 167 -13.63 -13.67 -12.13
CA ALA A 167 -13.43 -14.97 -12.74
C ALA A 167 -14.74 -15.78 -12.86
N LEU A 168 -15.53 -15.84 -11.79
CA LEU A 168 -16.84 -16.49 -11.80
C LEU A 168 -17.84 -15.76 -12.69
N ALA A 169 -17.88 -14.42 -12.64
CA ALA A 169 -18.72 -13.61 -13.50
C ALA A 169 -18.39 -13.83 -14.98
N PHE A 170 -17.11 -13.87 -15.34
CA PHE A 170 -16.67 -14.20 -16.69
C PHE A 170 -17.12 -15.62 -17.10
N LEU A 171 -16.93 -16.62 -16.24
CA LEU A 171 -17.36 -17.98 -16.53
C LEU A 171 -18.87 -18.07 -16.75
N LEU A 172 -19.67 -17.44 -15.92
CA LEU A 172 -21.13 -17.38 -16.06
C LEU A 172 -21.56 -16.69 -17.34
N LEU A 173 -20.90 -15.58 -17.72
CA LEU A 173 -21.17 -14.89 -18.98
C LEU A 173 -20.88 -15.79 -20.19
N VAL A 174 -19.75 -16.49 -20.17
CA VAL A 174 -19.35 -17.36 -21.27
C VAL A 174 -20.30 -18.56 -21.41
N THR A 175 -20.63 -19.22 -20.33
CA THR A 175 -21.47 -20.45 -20.38
C THR A 175 -22.92 -20.17 -20.72
N ASN A 176 -23.47 -19.04 -20.27
CA ASN A 176 -24.89 -18.76 -20.45
C ASN A 176 -25.25 -18.01 -21.75
N PHE A 177 -24.32 -17.19 -22.28
CA PHE A 177 -24.70 -16.21 -23.32
C PHE A 177 -23.89 -16.25 -24.61
N THR A 178 -22.88 -17.12 -24.72
CA THR A 178 -22.05 -17.18 -25.94
C THR A 178 -22.51 -18.20 -26.98
N THR A 179 -23.64 -18.86 -26.75
CA THR A 179 -24.20 -19.79 -27.74
C THR A 179 -25.04 -19.05 -28.79
N PRO A 180 -24.85 -19.30 -30.10
CA PRO A 180 -25.59 -18.63 -31.15
C PRO A 180 -27.13 -18.78 -31.02
N ALA A 181 -27.59 -19.95 -30.54
CA ALA A 181 -29.00 -20.23 -30.30
C ALA A 181 -29.66 -19.29 -29.28
N ARG A 182 -28.90 -18.71 -28.32
CA ARG A 182 -29.43 -17.75 -27.35
C ARG A 182 -29.38 -16.32 -27.83
N ILE A 183 -28.42 -15.98 -28.70
CA ILE A 183 -28.34 -14.65 -29.33
C ILE A 183 -29.48 -14.49 -30.34
N SER A 184 -29.89 -15.55 -31.07
CA SER A 184 -31.04 -15.52 -31.99
C SER A 184 -32.40 -15.52 -31.30
N GLN A 185 -32.48 -15.79 -29.99
CA GLN A 185 -33.71 -15.75 -29.19
C GLN A 185 -33.97 -14.38 -28.53
N LEU A 186 -33.23 -13.33 -28.89
CA LEU A 186 -33.40 -11.97 -28.34
C LEU A 186 -34.75 -11.34 -28.71
N ASP A 187 -35.52 -11.96 -29.58
CA ASP A 187 -36.89 -11.52 -29.93
C ASP A 187 -37.93 -11.80 -28.83
N ASN A 188 -37.56 -12.57 -27.81
CA ASN A 188 -38.45 -12.88 -26.67
C ASN A 188 -38.18 -11.92 -25.50
N PHE A 189 -39.20 -11.12 -25.14
CA PHE A 189 -39.13 -10.16 -24.01
C PHE A 189 -38.58 -10.76 -22.71
N ASN A 190 -38.97 -12.00 -22.39
CA ASN A 190 -38.48 -12.70 -21.20
C ASN A 190 -36.95 -12.95 -21.24
N THR A 191 -36.41 -13.28 -22.41
CA THR A 191 -34.98 -13.51 -22.60
C THR A 191 -34.18 -12.21 -22.43
N ILE A 192 -34.67 -11.12 -22.99
CA ILE A 192 -34.06 -9.78 -22.83
C ILE A 192 -34.11 -9.34 -21.38
N TYR A 193 -35.22 -9.52 -20.69
CA TYR A 193 -35.38 -9.16 -19.28
C TYR A 193 -34.42 -9.91 -18.39
N HIS A 194 -34.27 -11.23 -18.49
CA HIS A 194 -33.31 -12.01 -17.72
C HIS A 194 -31.88 -11.62 -18.04
N MET A 195 -31.57 -11.30 -19.28
CA MET A 195 -30.24 -10.83 -19.67
C MET A 195 -29.86 -9.51 -19.00
N ILE A 196 -30.80 -8.55 -19.00
CA ILE A 196 -30.62 -7.25 -18.34
C ILE A 196 -30.42 -7.43 -16.83
N LEU A 197 -31.26 -8.22 -16.17
CA LEU A 197 -31.12 -8.51 -14.74
C LEU A 197 -29.77 -9.15 -14.42
N PHE A 198 -29.32 -10.09 -15.24
CA PHE A 198 -28.05 -10.76 -15.05
C PHE A 198 -26.85 -9.82 -15.24
N LEU A 199 -26.90 -8.95 -16.26
CA LEU A 199 -25.90 -7.91 -16.46
C LEU A 199 -25.88 -6.92 -15.29
N LEU A 200 -27.05 -6.49 -14.82
CA LEU A 200 -27.16 -5.61 -13.65
C LEU A 200 -26.53 -6.27 -12.41
N PHE A 201 -26.82 -7.54 -12.17
CA PHE A 201 -26.23 -8.28 -11.06
C PHE A 201 -24.70 -8.33 -11.15
N ILE A 202 -24.14 -8.58 -12.34
CA ILE A 202 -22.69 -8.59 -12.55
C ILE A 202 -22.08 -7.21 -12.32
N VAL A 203 -22.70 -6.15 -12.87
CA VAL A 203 -22.20 -4.77 -12.72
C VAL A 203 -22.25 -4.33 -11.25
N VAL A 204 -23.35 -4.55 -10.56
CA VAL A 204 -23.51 -4.22 -9.15
C VAL A 204 -22.48 -4.99 -8.29
N GLY A 205 -22.35 -6.29 -8.50
CA GLY A 205 -21.36 -7.09 -7.78
C GLY A 205 -19.93 -6.62 -8.02
N TYR A 206 -19.59 -6.22 -9.25
CA TYR A 206 -18.26 -5.67 -9.53
C TYR A 206 -18.03 -4.30 -8.88
N ILE A 207 -19.04 -3.43 -8.86
CA ILE A 207 -18.99 -2.16 -8.13
C ILE A 207 -18.75 -2.43 -6.64
N LEU A 208 -19.43 -3.40 -6.03
CA LEU A 208 -19.22 -3.78 -4.63
C LEU A 208 -17.79 -4.28 -4.37
N VAL A 209 -17.20 -5.06 -5.29
CA VAL A 209 -15.80 -5.47 -5.21
C VAL A 209 -14.86 -4.27 -5.26
N LEU A 210 -15.08 -3.34 -6.18
CA LEU A 210 -14.26 -2.13 -6.28
C LEU A 210 -14.39 -1.24 -5.05
N LEU A 211 -15.60 -1.07 -4.52
CA LEU A 211 -15.84 -0.33 -3.27
C LEU A 211 -15.16 -1.02 -2.09
N GLY A 212 -15.20 -2.35 -2.01
CA GLY A 212 -14.49 -3.13 -1.00
C GLY A 212 -12.97 -2.92 -1.06
N ILE A 213 -12.38 -2.94 -2.26
CA ILE A 213 -10.95 -2.64 -2.47
C ILE A 213 -10.62 -1.21 -2.04
N ALA A 214 -11.43 -0.23 -2.46
CA ALA A 214 -11.22 1.18 -2.11
C ALA A 214 -11.31 1.40 -0.58
N SER A 215 -12.29 0.78 0.08
CA SER A 215 -12.44 0.85 1.53
C SER A 215 -11.26 0.22 2.27
N ALA A 216 -10.80 -0.95 1.83
CA ALA A 216 -9.62 -1.60 2.40
C ALA A 216 -8.36 -0.74 2.24
N SER A 217 -8.16 -0.10 1.09
CA SER A 217 -7.03 0.80 0.86
C SER A 217 -7.07 2.03 1.76
N LYS A 218 -8.27 2.60 1.99
CA LYS A 218 -8.46 3.74 2.88
C LYS A 218 -8.13 3.41 4.34
N ILE A 219 -8.53 2.22 4.81
CA ILE A 219 -8.21 1.76 6.17
C ILE A 219 -6.70 1.66 6.35
N VAL A 220 -5.98 1.04 5.42
CA VAL A 220 -4.51 0.89 5.47
C VAL A 220 -3.82 2.26 5.48
N SER A 221 -4.24 3.18 4.61
CA SER A 221 -3.67 4.53 4.56
C SER A 221 -3.93 5.32 5.84
N MET A 222 -5.11 5.13 6.44
CA MET A 222 -5.48 5.79 7.70
C MET A 222 -4.66 5.24 8.87
N GLN A 223 -4.44 3.92 8.96
CA GLN A 223 -3.58 3.31 9.97
C GLN A 223 -2.14 3.82 9.86
N TYR A 224 -1.58 3.88 8.67
CA TYR A 224 -0.23 4.44 8.45
C TYR A 224 -0.13 5.91 8.87
N SER A 225 -1.16 6.71 8.57
CA SER A 225 -1.20 8.12 8.99
C SER A 225 -1.31 8.27 10.50
N MET A 226 -2.10 7.42 11.17
CA MET A 226 -2.22 7.38 12.62
C MET A 226 -0.89 7.02 13.29
N GLU A 227 -0.21 5.97 12.81
CA GLU A 227 1.10 5.56 13.32
C GLU A 227 2.14 6.69 13.19
N LYS A 228 2.17 7.35 12.03
CA LYS A 228 3.04 8.50 11.81
C LYS A 228 2.72 9.67 12.75
N LEU A 229 1.45 9.98 12.97
CA LEU A 229 1.02 11.02 13.91
C LEU A 229 1.40 10.64 15.35
N GLU A 230 1.30 9.36 15.71
CA GLU A 230 1.69 8.87 17.03
C GLU A 230 3.20 9.05 17.28
N ILE A 231 4.04 8.68 16.30
CA ILE A 231 5.50 8.88 16.39
C ILE A 231 5.82 10.38 16.55
N ILE A 232 5.25 11.24 15.70
CA ILE A 232 5.46 12.71 15.79
C ILE A 232 4.97 13.27 17.14
N SER A 233 3.89 12.72 17.67
CA SER A 233 3.34 13.13 18.97
C SER A 233 4.18 12.68 20.18
N LYS A 234 5.01 11.64 20.03
CA LYS A 234 5.82 11.05 21.12
C LYS A 234 7.28 11.44 21.11
N THR A 235 7.79 11.98 19.98
CA THR A 235 9.22 12.28 19.83
C THR A 235 9.50 13.77 19.71
N ASP A 236 10.68 14.19 20.11
CA ASP A 236 11.26 15.50 19.82
C ASP A 236 11.80 15.56 18.39
N SER A 237 11.43 16.57 17.63
CA SER A 237 11.74 16.67 16.20
C SER A 237 13.23 16.93 15.90
N LEU A 238 13.97 17.53 16.83
CA LEU A 238 15.38 17.84 16.65
C LEU A 238 16.28 16.65 16.94
N THR A 239 16.02 15.97 18.07
CA THR A 239 16.91 14.93 18.61
C THR A 239 16.42 13.51 18.29
N GLY A 240 15.14 13.35 17.92
CA GLY A 240 14.50 12.03 17.73
C GLY A 240 14.38 11.20 19.02
N LEU A 241 14.67 11.78 20.18
CA LEU A 241 14.36 11.19 21.50
C LEU A 241 12.87 11.26 21.77
N TYR A 242 12.40 10.56 22.80
CA TYR A 242 11.06 10.81 23.29
C TYR A 242 10.91 12.24 23.80
N ASN A 243 9.72 12.81 23.69
CA ASN A 243 9.42 14.14 24.22
C ASN A 243 8.94 14.06 25.67
N ARG A 244 8.85 15.23 26.31
CA ARG A 244 8.38 15.39 27.70
C ARG A 244 7.05 14.72 27.98
N ARG A 245 6.09 14.80 27.01
CA ARG A 245 4.75 14.22 27.22
C ARG A 245 4.80 12.70 27.29
N TYR A 246 5.60 12.08 26.47
CA TYR A 246 5.71 10.62 26.44
C TYR A 246 6.40 10.06 27.69
N ILE A 247 7.46 10.72 28.18
CA ILE A 247 8.15 10.22 29.38
C ILE A 247 7.31 10.41 30.64
N ILE A 248 6.49 11.47 30.73
CA ILE A 248 5.52 11.62 31.83
C ILE A 248 4.54 10.44 31.85
N GLU A 249 3.96 10.07 30.71
CA GLU A 249 3.08 8.89 30.59
C GLU A 249 3.79 7.60 31.05
N LYS A 250 5.08 7.44 30.73
CA LYS A 250 5.87 6.30 31.18
C LYS A 250 6.16 6.30 32.68
N LEU A 251 6.47 7.46 33.24
CA LEU A 251 6.65 7.62 34.68
C LEU A 251 5.38 7.29 35.46
N GLU A 252 4.21 7.76 34.99
CA GLU A 252 2.92 7.45 35.61
C GLU A 252 2.65 5.94 35.61
N ASN A 253 2.92 5.25 34.50
CA ASN A 253 2.77 3.81 34.42
C ASN A 253 3.75 3.07 35.36
N GLU A 254 4.98 3.55 35.46
CA GLU A 254 5.98 2.93 36.34
C GLU A 254 5.66 3.16 37.82
N LEU A 255 5.09 4.32 38.18
CA LEU A 255 4.59 4.56 39.52
C LEU A 255 3.43 3.62 39.89
N MET A 256 2.53 3.33 38.95
CA MET A 256 1.46 2.33 39.15
C MET A 256 2.06 0.93 39.36
N ASN A 257 3.06 0.57 38.54
CA ASN A 257 3.79 -0.71 38.68
C ASN A 257 4.47 -0.82 40.05
N TYR A 258 5.13 0.25 40.51
CA TYR A 258 5.72 0.31 41.84
C TYR A 258 4.70 0.08 42.96
N ASN A 259 3.53 0.72 42.88
CA ASN A 259 2.46 0.55 43.86
C ASN A 259 1.91 -0.88 43.90
N ASP A 260 1.93 -1.59 42.80
CA ASP A 260 1.44 -2.97 42.69
C ASP A 260 2.49 -4.02 43.09
N THR A 261 3.77 -3.81 42.75
CA THR A 261 4.84 -4.79 42.85
C THR A 261 5.87 -4.48 43.96
N GLY A 262 6.03 -3.21 44.32
CA GLY A 262 7.08 -2.73 45.19
C GLY A 262 8.45 -2.56 44.49
N ASN A 263 8.54 -2.80 43.19
CA ASN A 263 9.80 -2.66 42.45
C ASN A 263 10.10 -1.18 42.23
N LYS A 264 11.17 -0.68 42.80
CA LYS A 264 11.59 0.71 42.66
C LYS A 264 12.05 1.04 41.26
N PHE A 265 11.84 2.30 40.85
CA PHE A 265 12.46 2.86 39.66
C PHE A 265 13.30 4.09 40.02
N SER A 266 14.25 4.41 39.14
CA SER A 266 15.06 5.61 39.29
C SER A 266 14.88 6.58 38.13
N VAL A 267 15.11 7.86 38.42
CA VAL A 267 15.03 8.95 37.47
C VAL A 267 16.35 9.70 37.45
N ILE A 268 16.84 10.00 36.26
CA ILE A 268 18.04 10.82 36.06
C ILE A 268 17.60 12.05 35.24
N LEU A 269 17.86 13.25 35.78
CA LEU A 269 17.76 14.50 35.05
C LEU A 269 19.15 14.96 34.68
N ALA A 270 19.37 15.35 33.42
CA ALA A 270 20.65 15.80 32.90
C ALA A 270 20.49 17.14 32.21
N ASP A 271 21.48 18.03 32.36
CA ASP A 271 21.52 19.33 31.70
C ASP A 271 22.90 19.53 31.04
N ILE A 272 22.95 20.20 29.87
CA ILE A 272 24.20 20.51 29.18
C ILE A 272 24.80 21.77 29.80
N ASP A 273 25.99 21.62 30.41
CA ASP A 273 26.67 22.72 31.05
C ASP A 273 27.01 23.84 30.08
N TYR A 274 26.66 25.08 30.47
CA TYR A 274 26.92 26.29 29.68
C TYR A 274 26.39 26.29 28.27
N PHE A 275 25.30 25.57 27.98
CA PHE A 275 24.74 25.46 26.62
C PHE A 275 24.43 26.81 25.98
N LYS A 276 23.96 27.77 26.76
CA LYS A 276 23.75 29.13 26.29
C LYS A 276 25.03 29.77 25.74
N ASN A 277 26.20 29.56 26.42
CA ASN A 277 27.48 30.10 25.95
C ASN A 277 27.89 29.47 24.62
N ILE A 278 27.56 28.20 24.37
CA ILE A 278 27.76 27.54 23.06
C ILE A 278 26.95 28.22 22.00
N ASN A 279 25.65 28.46 22.24
CA ASN A 279 24.78 29.14 21.29
C ASN A 279 25.25 30.59 21.01
N ASP A 280 25.63 31.32 22.06
CA ASP A 280 26.07 32.72 21.95
C ASP A 280 27.41 32.84 21.19
N SER A 281 28.30 31.85 21.33
CA SER A 281 29.64 31.85 20.70
C SER A 281 29.66 31.29 19.29
N PHE A 282 28.85 30.23 19.00
CA PHE A 282 28.92 29.44 17.76
C PHE A 282 27.62 29.42 16.97
N GLY A 283 26.56 30.06 17.48
CA GLY A 283 25.24 30.12 16.84
C GLY A 283 24.34 28.91 17.16
N HIS A 284 23.05 29.09 16.93
CA HIS A 284 22.02 28.08 17.21
C HIS A 284 22.18 26.79 16.41
N ASP A 285 22.71 26.86 15.17
CA ASP A 285 22.96 25.67 14.35
C ASP A 285 24.01 24.76 15.01
N CYS A 286 25.01 25.35 15.69
CA CYS A 286 25.98 24.62 16.46
C CYS A 286 25.32 23.97 17.69
N GLY A 287 24.50 24.71 18.44
CA GLY A 287 23.73 24.19 19.56
C GLY A 287 22.85 23.02 19.16
N ASP A 288 22.19 23.09 18.01
CA ASP A 288 21.38 21.99 17.47
C ASP A 288 22.21 20.73 17.17
N GLN A 289 23.44 20.88 16.68
CA GLN A 289 24.36 19.75 16.48
C GLN A 289 24.84 19.17 17.82
N VAL A 290 25.11 20.03 18.82
CA VAL A 290 25.44 19.61 20.19
C VAL A 290 24.29 18.78 20.76
N LEU A 291 23.06 19.27 20.71
CA LEU A 291 21.87 18.53 21.18
C LEU A 291 21.71 17.17 20.50
N LYS A 292 21.87 17.10 19.19
CA LYS A 292 21.81 15.83 18.44
C LYS A 292 22.90 14.84 18.87
N ARG A 293 24.12 15.30 19.03
CA ARG A 293 25.26 14.44 19.37
C ARG A 293 25.18 13.96 20.83
N VAL A 294 24.84 14.86 21.76
CA VAL A 294 24.58 14.48 23.17
C VAL A 294 23.46 13.45 23.23
N SER A 295 22.34 13.71 22.54
CA SER A 295 21.22 12.76 22.46
C SER A 295 21.65 11.38 21.99
N GLN A 296 22.53 11.30 20.99
CA GLN A 296 23.06 10.03 20.49
C GLN A 296 23.96 9.34 21.54
N ASN A 297 24.86 10.07 22.18
CA ASN A 297 25.74 9.51 23.23
C ASN A 297 24.93 8.95 24.40
N LEU A 298 23.91 9.71 24.86
CA LEU A 298 23.04 9.27 25.96
C LEU A 298 22.23 8.02 25.54
N ARG A 299 21.66 8.01 24.30
CA ARG A 299 20.89 6.87 23.76
C ARG A 299 21.75 5.61 23.69
N ASP A 300 22.99 5.73 23.19
CA ASP A 300 23.93 4.60 23.05
C ASP A 300 24.34 4.01 24.43
N THR A 301 24.29 4.83 25.47
CA THR A 301 24.64 4.41 26.85
C THR A 301 23.42 3.81 27.58
N VAL A 302 22.24 4.46 27.45
CA VAL A 302 20.99 4.01 28.09
C VAL A 302 20.51 2.72 27.47
N GLN A 303 20.54 2.61 26.12
CA GLN A 303 20.07 1.45 25.35
C GLN A 303 18.68 0.95 25.81
N GLU A 304 18.59 -0.35 26.12
CA GLU A 304 17.35 -1.00 26.58
C GLU A 304 17.14 -0.89 28.11
N LYS A 305 18.07 -0.27 28.84
CA LYS A 305 17.98 -0.15 30.30
C LYS A 305 16.91 0.82 30.77
N GLY A 306 16.49 1.76 29.90
CA GLY A 306 15.54 2.79 30.30
C GLY A 306 14.93 3.55 29.14
N VAL A 307 14.11 4.53 29.48
CA VAL A 307 13.44 5.44 28.55
C VAL A 307 14.11 6.82 28.62
N LEU A 308 14.71 7.27 27.51
CA LEU A 308 15.39 8.56 27.39
C LEU A 308 14.51 9.56 26.65
N SER A 309 14.38 10.78 27.18
CA SER A 309 13.63 11.87 26.57
C SER A 309 14.39 13.19 26.58
N ARG A 310 14.04 14.07 25.66
CA ARG A 310 14.34 15.50 25.77
C ARG A 310 13.27 16.16 26.65
N TRP A 311 13.68 16.62 27.83
CA TRP A 311 12.79 17.19 28.86
C TRP A 311 12.48 18.66 28.63
N GLY A 312 13.50 19.43 28.25
CA GLY A 312 13.45 20.86 27.99
C GLY A 312 14.38 21.28 26.85
N GLY A 313 14.82 22.53 26.83
CA GLY A 313 15.72 23.09 25.83
C GLY A 313 17.01 22.28 25.71
N GLU A 314 17.76 22.22 26.78
CA GLU A 314 19.05 21.52 26.93
C GLU A 314 19.02 20.37 27.95
N GLU A 315 17.82 20.08 28.48
CA GLU A 315 17.59 19.09 29.53
C GLU A 315 17.11 17.75 28.98
N PHE A 316 17.59 16.66 29.59
CA PHE A 316 17.21 15.29 29.29
C PHE A 316 16.71 14.57 30.53
N LEU A 317 15.66 13.78 30.41
CA LEU A 317 15.13 12.94 31.47
C LEU A 317 15.23 11.47 31.10
N ILE A 318 15.76 10.65 32.00
CA ILE A 318 15.87 9.20 31.83
C ILE A 318 15.06 8.52 32.94
N LEU A 319 14.15 7.64 32.56
CA LEU A 319 13.46 6.72 33.46
C LEU A 319 14.15 5.37 33.39
N LEU A 320 14.52 4.79 34.53
CA LEU A 320 15.11 3.47 34.67
C LEU A 320 14.15 2.57 35.46
N PRO A 321 13.36 1.72 34.81
CA PRO A 321 12.50 0.76 35.51
C PRO A 321 13.30 -0.22 36.34
N GLU A 322 12.70 -0.71 37.44
CA GLU A 322 13.27 -1.76 38.29
C GLU A 322 14.78 -1.52 38.68
N THR A 323 15.15 -0.24 38.84
CA THR A 323 16.54 0.16 39.03
C THR A 323 16.69 0.92 40.35
N GLU A 324 17.56 0.44 41.21
CA GLU A 324 17.93 1.10 42.49
C GLU A 324 18.85 2.32 42.24
N LEU A 325 18.92 3.21 43.25
CA LEU A 325 19.67 4.47 43.18
C LEU A 325 21.14 4.27 42.79
N ASP A 326 21.82 3.29 43.38
CA ASP A 326 23.27 3.03 43.16
C ASP A 326 23.54 2.63 41.69
N ASP A 327 22.67 1.84 41.08
CA ASP A 327 22.81 1.45 39.68
C ASP A 327 22.53 2.63 38.74
N ALA A 328 21.54 3.46 39.08
CA ALA A 328 21.25 4.68 38.33
C ALA A 328 22.43 5.69 38.42
N MET A 329 23.06 5.83 39.60
CA MET A 329 24.24 6.67 39.78
C MET A 329 25.42 6.18 38.93
N ARG A 330 25.62 4.86 38.86
CA ARG A 330 26.68 4.26 37.99
C ARG A 330 26.46 4.59 36.52
N LEU A 331 25.22 4.49 36.07
CA LEU A 331 24.85 4.83 34.69
C LEU A 331 25.03 6.33 34.42
N ALA A 332 24.64 7.20 35.33
CA ALA A 332 24.86 8.65 35.21
C ALA A 332 26.34 8.99 35.11
N TYR A 333 27.18 8.35 35.93
CA TYR A 333 28.64 8.52 35.86
C TYR A 333 29.22 8.05 34.50
N GLU A 334 28.75 6.92 33.99
CA GLU A 334 29.13 6.41 32.67
C GLU A 334 28.76 7.40 31.56
N MET A 335 27.53 7.91 31.57
CA MET A 335 27.03 8.93 30.61
C MET A 335 27.88 10.20 30.67
N ARG A 336 28.16 10.71 31.87
CA ARG A 336 29.02 11.88 32.09
C ARG A 336 30.38 11.70 31.45
N LYS A 337 31.04 10.58 31.76
CA LYS A 337 32.40 10.27 31.25
C LYS A 337 32.39 10.19 29.71
N ILE A 338 31.42 9.53 29.09
CA ILE A 338 31.33 9.42 27.64
C ILE A 338 31.13 10.79 26.96
N CYS A 339 30.34 11.68 27.57
CA CYS A 339 30.14 13.02 27.03
C CYS A 339 31.38 13.91 27.22
N GLU A 340 32.10 13.79 28.32
CA GLU A 340 33.32 14.52 28.58
C GLU A 340 34.48 14.08 27.68
N GLU A 341 34.60 12.77 27.40
CA GLU A 341 35.66 12.21 26.54
C GLU A 341 35.44 12.47 25.05
N LYS A 342 34.17 12.68 24.61
CA LYS A 342 33.83 12.85 23.21
C LYS A 342 33.54 14.31 22.86
N THR A 343 34.52 14.99 22.25
CA THR A 343 34.28 16.30 21.66
C THR A 343 33.28 16.22 20.50
N ILE A 344 32.55 17.30 20.29
CA ILE A 344 31.60 17.40 19.21
C ILE A 344 32.20 18.17 18.04
N ASP A 345 32.33 17.50 16.89
CA ASP A 345 32.85 18.10 15.67
C ASP A 345 31.78 19.02 15.04
N TYR A 346 32.16 20.29 14.88
CA TYR A 346 31.36 21.30 14.18
C TYR A 346 32.26 22.07 13.20
N TYR A 347 32.16 21.75 11.92
CA TYR A 347 33.12 22.17 10.88
C TYR A 347 34.56 21.79 11.26
N GLU A 348 35.47 22.80 11.40
CA GLU A 348 36.87 22.59 11.80
C GLU A 348 37.06 22.70 13.32
N LEU A 349 36.00 22.88 14.10
CA LEU A 349 36.06 23.08 15.55
C LEU A 349 35.68 21.77 16.27
N GLN A 350 36.37 21.54 17.38
CA GLN A 350 36.03 20.51 18.36
C GLN A 350 35.49 21.16 19.62
N ILE A 351 34.20 20.99 19.89
CA ILE A 351 33.49 21.63 20.99
C ILE A 351 33.42 20.66 22.15
N PRO A 352 34.13 20.94 23.27
CA PRO A 352 33.98 20.15 24.49
C PRO A 352 32.61 20.43 25.10
N VAL A 353 31.93 19.37 25.53
CA VAL A 353 30.63 19.47 26.19
C VAL A 353 30.62 18.58 27.42
N THR A 354 30.23 19.14 28.55
CA THR A 354 29.96 18.44 29.78
C THR A 354 28.50 18.46 30.16
N LEU A 355 28.08 17.52 30.97
CA LEU A 355 26.71 17.45 31.51
C LEU A 355 26.77 17.27 33.01
N THR A 356 25.85 17.96 33.68
CA THR A 356 25.54 17.72 35.09
C THR A 356 24.32 16.79 35.17
N PHE A 357 24.31 15.91 36.19
CA PHE A 357 23.29 14.88 36.36
C PHE A 357 22.74 14.91 37.78
N GLY A 358 21.40 14.99 37.91
CA GLY A 358 20.69 14.77 39.16
C GLY A 358 20.02 13.40 39.15
N VAL A 359 20.28 12.57 40.13
CA VAL A 359 19.82 11.19 40.23
C VAL A 359 18.96 10.99 41.45
N THR A 360 17.81 10.35 41.29
CA THR A 360 16.93 9.99 42.41
C THR A 360 16.26 8.65 42.15
N SER A 361 15.81 8.01 43.22
CA SER A 361 14.91 6.86 43.17
C SER A 361 13.57 7.27 43.79
N ASN A 362 12.47 6.67 43.29
CA ASN A 362 11.15 6.93 43.85
C ASN A 362 11.07 6.45 45.31
N GLY A 363 10.31 7.17 46.15
CA GLY A 363 10.02 6.84 47.54
C GLY A 363 8.57 6.45 47.74
N ASP A 364 8.29 5.95 48.96
CA ASP A 364 6.92 5.59 49.37
C ASP A 364 6.00 6.82 49.40
N ASN A 365 4.82 6.67 48.82
CA ASN A 365 3.77 7.73 48.77
C ASN A 365 4.19 9.01 48.01
N GLU A 366 5.19 8.96 47.15
CA GLU A 366 5.63 10.07 46.31
C GLU A 366 4.83 10.15 45.02
N THR A 367 4.60 11.38 44.56
CA THR A 367 4.09 11.63 43.22
C THR A 367 5.23 11.71 42.22
N ILE A 368 4.93 11.59 40.92
CA ILE A 368 5.93 11.81 39.86
C ILE A 368 6.58 13.19 39.96
N ASP A 369 5.76 14.22 40.27
CA ASP A 369 6.27 15.59 40.46
C ASP A 369 7.28 15.68 41.60
N ASP A 370 7.07 14.95 42.70
CA ASP A 370 8.00 14.93 43.83
C ASP A 370 9.32 14.22 43.45
N THR A 371 9.23 13.12 42.72
CA THR A 371 10.43 12.42 42.21
C THR A 371 11.24 13.29 41.26
N ILE A 372 10.57 14.00 40.31
CA ILE A 372 11.25 14.90 39.37
C ILE A 372 11.88 16.09 40.12
N LYS A 373 11.18 16.70 41.10
CA LYS A 373 11.75 17.79 41.93
C LYS A 373 12.98 17.35 42.70
N LYS A 374 13.04 16.12 43.19
CA LYS A 374 14.26 15.58 43.87
C LYS A 374 15.42 15.44 42.87
N ALA A 375 15.15 14.94 41.62
CA ALA A 375 16.15 14.90 40.59
C ALA A 375 16.68 16.30 40.22
N ASP A 376 15.77 17.28 40.08
CA ASP A 376 16.09 18.68 39.83
C ASP A 376 16.94 19.32 40.96
N TYR A 377 16.57 19.08 42.23
CA TYR A 377 17.36 19.51 43.37
C TYR A 377 18.78 18.89 43.37
N ALA A 378 18.89 17.59 43.10
CA ALA A 378 20.18 16.90 42.97
C ALA A 378 21.02 17.43 41.80
N LEU A 379 20.37 17.81 40.68
CA LEU A 379 21.04 18.45 39.54
C LEU A 379 21.59 19.84 39.88
N TYR A 380 20.87 20.62 40.70
CA TYR A 380 21.29 21.93 41.11
C TYR A 380 22.46 21.93 42.12
N GLU A 381 22.57 20.88 42.94
CA GLU A 381 23.66 20.67 43.90
C GLU A 381 24.98 20.16 43.24
N GLY A 382 24.91 19.58 42.00
CA GLY A 382 26.03 19.02 41.27
C GLY A 382 26.70 20.03 40.36
#